data_7c78e908ef8998978e0148836294ba6a
#
_entry.id   7c78e908ef8998978e0148836294ba6a
#
_cell.length_a   1.000
_cell.length_b   1.000
_cell.length_c   1.000
_cell.angle_alpha   90.00
_cell.angle_beta   90.00
_cell.angle_gamma   90.00
#
_symmetry.space_group_name_H-M   'P 1'
#
loop_
_entity.id
_entity.type
_entity.pdbx_description
1 polymer ?
#
loop_
_entity_poly.entity_id
_entity_poly.type
_entity_poly.pdbx_seq_one_letter_code
_entity_poly.pdbx_strand_id
1 'polypeptide(L)'
;MSSPTGPAGLPVRMPRPRQAGRHRRPEPLAAPEGAPALVLAVPGEPSAAVRGLAEELVSIARSELPGLEAAIGFLDGDDAEFVSLAGVLRRTAALRVERYELARAAGREVAEPEGPAAVVVPLLVGPDAELMGRIRQAVADSGAPAELTDVLGPHPLLAEALHVRLSEAGLARADRARLFTVTTAADGIVLATTGGAEAVQAAGITGMLLAARLAVPVMAAALDQEGSVAAVAEQLRNAGSAQLAVAPYLVGPELAEGLLDDAGKAAECPVAEPLGAYPAVGKLVLSGYMALLGITPQQAAPAR
;
A
#
# COMPACT_ATOMS: atom_id res chain seq x y z
N MET A 1 -2.11 -77.81 52.36
CA MET A 1 -1.11 -77.19 51.43
C MET A 1 -1.90 -76.21 50.60
N SER A 2 -1.72 -74.97 50.94
CA SER A 2 -2.58 -73.88 50.48
C SER A 2 -1.93 -73.16 49.28
N SER A 3 -2.71 -73.00 48.18
CA SER A 3 -2.31 -72.16 47.04
C SER A 3 -2.87 -70.73 47.24
N PRO A 4 -2.11 -69.67 47.04
CA PRO A 4 -2.67 -68.34 47.08
C PRO A 4 -3.19 -67.91 45.71
N THR A 5 -4.42 -67.47 45.72
CA THR A 5 -5.08 -66.82 44.61
C THR A 5 -4.58 -65.39 44.48
N GLY A 6 -3.98 -65.00 43.35
CA GLY A 6 -3.64 -63.61 43.03
C GLY A 6 -4.81 -62.87 42.42
N PRO A 7 -4.90 -61.51 42.61
CA PRO A 7 -6.07 -60.74 42.12
C PRO A 7 -6.01 -60.51 40.62
N ALA A 8 -7.17 -60.66 39.99
CA ALA A 8 -7.41 -60.41 38.56
C ALA A 8 -7.05 -58.99 38.15
N GLY A 9 -6.16 -58.86 37.17
CA GLY A 9 -5.77 -57.57 36.58
C GLY A 9 -6.93 -56.94 35.79
N LEU A 10 -7.24 -55.70 36.11
CA LEU A 10 -8.16 -54.87 35.35
C LEU A 10 -7.63 -54.62 33.92
N PRO A 11 -8.44 -54.64 32.91
CA PRO A 11 -8.04 -54.39 31.54
C PRO A 11 -7.57 -52.91 31.40
N VAL A 12 -6.28 -52.75 31.07
CA VAL A 12 -5.70 -51.43 30.74
C VAL A 12 -6.39 -50.94 29.45
N ARG A 13 -7.24 -49.89 29.55
CA ARG A 13 -7.78 -49.18 28.41
C ARG A 13 -6.64 -48.46 27.71
N MET A 14 -6.22 -48.96 26.55
CA MET A 14 -5.33 -48.22 25.67
C MET A 14 -5.97 -46.88 25.26
N PRO A 15 -5.26 -45.73 25.33
CA PRO A 15 -5.76 -44.47 24.83
C PRO A 15 -6.00 -44.62 23.33
N ARG A 16 -7.20 -44.30 22.88
CA ARG A 16 -7.50 -44.19 21.44
C ARG A 16 -6.60 -43.11 20.84
N PRO A 17 -5.96 -43.35 19.65
CA PRO A 17 -5.22 -42.31 18.96
C PRO A 17 -6.11 -41.13 18.77
N ARG A 18 -5.68 -39.97 19.25
CA ARG A 18 -6.32 -38.69 18.94
C ARG A 18 -6.28 -38.53 17.41
N GLN A 19 -7.41 -38.55 16.76
CA GLN A 19 -7.50 -38.12 15.35
C GLN A 19 -6.94 -36.72 15.29
N ALA A 20 -5.86 -36.55 14.52
CA ALA A 20 -5.31 -35.26 14.18
C ALA A 20 -6.46 -34.40 13.62
N GLY A 21 -6.80 -33.31 14.31
CA GLY A 21 -7.81 -32.38 13.87
C GLY A 21 -7.45 -31.97 12.45
N ARG A 22 -8.38 -32.13 11.51
CA ARG A 22 -8.26 -31.54 10.18
C ARG A 22 -8.20 -30.05 10.43
N HIS A 23 -6.98 -29.47 10.39
CA HIS A 23 -6.79 -28.04 10.26
C HIS A 23 -7.48 -27.66 8.94
N ARG A 24 -8.71 -27.13 9.00
CA ARG A 24 -9.30 -26.45 7.86
C ARG A 24 -8.30 -25.36 7.48
N ARG A 25 -7.66 -25.50 6.33
CA ARG A 25 -6.96 -24.35 5.72
C ARG A 25 -8.03 -23.26 5.62
N PRO A 26 -7.75 -22.05 6.12
CA PRO A 26 -8.64 -20.92 5.87
C PRO A 26 -8.93 -20.89 4.36
N GLU A 27 -10.19 -20.79 3.98
CA GLU A 27 -10.53 -20.59 2.57
C GLU A 27 -9.82 -19.30 2.13
N PRO A 28 -9.12 -19.33 0.98
CA PRO A 28 -8.49 -18.12 0.47
C PRO A 28 -9.55 -17.04 0.32
N LEU A 29 -9.24 -15.84 0.83
CA LEU A 29 -10.11 -14.69 0.67
C LEU A 29 -10.25 -14.44 -0.83
N ALA A 30 -11.46 -14.35 -1.33
CA ALA A 30 -11.75 -14.00 -2.73
C ALA A 30 -12.68 -12.79 -2.75
N ALA A 31 -12.61 -12.00 -3.82
CA ALA A 31 -13.53 -10.90 -4.00
C ALA A 31 -14.99 -11.43 -4.07
N PRO A 32 -15.93 -10.81 -3.35
CA PRO A 32 -17.33 -11.17 -3.44
C PRO A 32 -17.86 -11.03 -4.88
N GLU A 33 -18.75 -11.92 -5.29
CA GLU A 33 -19.41 -11.81 -6.60
C GLU A 33 -20.20 -10.49 -6.65
N GLY A 34 -20.00 -9.69 -7.72
CA GLY A 34 -20.63 -8.39 -7.87
C GLY A 34 -20.02 -7.26 -7.03
N ALA A 35 -18.88 -7.50 -6.35
CA ALA A 35 -18.17 -6.45 -5.65
C ALA A 35 -17.82 -5.29 -6.60
N PRO A 36 -17.79 -4.04 -6.11
CA PRO A 36 -17.32 -2.90 -6.89
C PRO A 36 -15.91 -3.13 -7.42
N ALA A 37 -15.59 -2.59 -8.59
CA ALA A 37 -14.22 -2.65 -9.08
C ALA A 37 -13.29 -1.73 -8.28
N LEU A 38 -12.06 -2.14 -8.02
CA LEU A 38 -11.01 -1.24 -7.56
C LEU A 38 -10.56 -0.37 -8.73
N VAL A 39 -10.59 0.95 -8.58
CA VAL A 39 -10.03 1.89 -9.56
C VAL A 39 -8.88 2.63 -8.90
N LEU A 40 -7.66 2.36 -9.37
CA LEU A 40 -6.47 3.07 -8.91
C LEU A 40 -6.40 4.43 -9.58
N ALA A 41 -6.51 5.52 -8.80
CA ALA A 41 -6.38 6.88 -9.30
C ALA A 41 -4.91 7.31 -9.29
N VAL A 42 -4.32 7.44 -10.48
CA VAL A 42 -2.90 7.72 -10.66
C VAL A 42 -2.70 9.21 -10.96
N PRO A 43 -2.04 9.97 -10.07
CA PRO A 43 -1.70 11.36 -10.30
C PRO A 43 -0.47 11.51 -11.19
N GLY A 44 -0.20 12.74 -11.59
CA GLY A 44 0.98 13.12 -12.36
C GLY A 44 0.88 12.84 -13.86
N GLU A 45 1.94 13.18 -14.56
CA GLU A 45 2.00 13.06 -16.02
C GLU A 45 2.01 11.58 -16.45
N PRO A 46 1.06 11.15 -17.30
CA PRO A 46 0.99 9.77 -17.77
C PRO A 46 2.20 9.40 -18.63
N SER A 47 2.75 8.22 -18.38
CA SER A 47 3.84 7.65 -19.18
C SER A 47 3.77 6.12 -19.17
N ALA A 48 4.52 5.47 -20.05
CA ALA A 48 4.63 4.01 -20.05
C ALA A 48 5.22 3.46 -18.73
N ALA A 49 6.14 4.19 -18.10
CA ALA A 49 6.74 3.82 -16.82
C ALA A 49 5.71 3.91 -15.68
N VAL A 50 4.93 5.01 -15.64
CA VAL A 50 3.86 5.21 -14.66
C VAL A 50 2.76 4.17 -14.83
N ARG A 51 2.41 3.82 -16.08
CA ARG A 51 1.47 2.72 -16.36
C ARG A 51 1.99 1.40 -15.84
N GLY A 52 3.24 1.03 -16.13
CA GLY A 52 3.86 -0.21 -15.67
C GLY A 52 3.87 -0.31 -14.13
N LEU A 53 4.20 0.78 -13.44
CA LEU A 53 4.14 0.86 -11.98
C LEU A 53 2.72 0.60 -11.46
N ALA A 54 1.71 1.25 -12.04
CA ALA A 54 0.31 1.09 -11.63
C ALA A 54 -0.21 -0.33 -11.92
N GLU A 55 0.16 -0.93 -13.05
CA GLU A 55 -0.16 -2.32 -13.42
C GLU A 55 0.43 -3.32 -12.42
N GLU A 56 1.67 -3.10 -11.99
CA GLU A 56 2.32 -3.94 -10.98
C GLU A 56 1.61 -3.85 -9.63
N LEU A 57 1.23 -2.66 -9.16
CA LEU A 57 0.45 -2.48 -7.94
C LEU A 57 -0.91 -3.18 -8.01
N VAL A 58 -1.62 -3.06 -9.13
CA VAL A 58 -2.89 -3.75 -9.36
C VAL A 58 -2.68 -5.26 -9.41
N SER A 59 -1.58 -5.74 -9.99
CA SER A 59 -1.23 -7.18 -10.02
C SER A 59 -1.00 -7.72 -8.61
N ILE A 60 -0.31 -6.96 -7.75
CA ILE A 60 -0.12 -7.32 -6.34
C ILE A 60 -1.49 -7.41 -5.63
N ALA A 61 -2.37 -6.41 -5.80
CA ALA A 61 -3.69 -6.44 -5.20
C ALA A 61 -4.53 -7.65 -5.65
N ARG A 62 -4.49 -8.00 -6.94
CA ARG A 62 -5.17 -9.18 -7.49
C ARG A 62 -4.60 -10.50 -6.98
N SER A 63 -3.30 -10.57 -6.72
CA SER A 63 -2.68 -11.78 -6.16
C SER A 63 -3.09 -12.05 -4.72
N GLU A 64 -3.35 -10.99 -3.95
CA GLU A 64 -3.80 -11.06 -2.56
C GLU A 64 -5.34 -11.27 -2.45
N LEU A 65 -6.11 -10.83 -3.43
CA LEU A 65 -7.56 -10.99 -3.48
C LEU A 65 -8.00 -11.54 -4.86
N PRO A 66 -7.96 -12.86 -5.06
CA PRO A 66 -8.42 -13.51 -6.29
C PRO A 66 -9.85 -13.11 -6.67
N GLY A 67 -10.08 -12.86 -7.95
CA GLY A 67 -11.36 -12.39 -8.46
C GLY A 67 -11.58 -10.87 -8.37
N LEU A 68 -10.61 -10.12 -7.84
CA LEU A 68 -10.67 -8.67 -7.80
C LEU A 68 -10.69 -8.09 -9.23
N GLU A 69 -11.76 -7.37 -9.55
CA GLU A 69 -11.80 -6.51 -10.71
C GLU A 69 -11.07 -5.20 -10.37
N ALA A 70 -10.07 -4.85 -11.18
CA ALA A 70 -9.32 -3.62 -10.94
C ALA A 70 -8.99 -2.94 -12.27
N ALA A 71 -8.97 -1.62 -12.25
CA ALA A 71 -8.63 -0.77 -13.38
C ALA A 71 -7.75 0.41 -12.93
N ILE A 72 -7.11 1.06 -13.89
CA ILE A 72 -6.22 2.19 -13.66
C ILE A 72 -6.81 3.40 -14.39
N GLY A 73 -6.99 4.49 -13.68
CA GLY A 73 -7.43 5.77 -14.22
C GLY A 73 -6.39 6.85 -13.94
N PHE A 74 -5.96 7.54 -15.00
CA PHE A 74 -4.99 8.63 -14.89
C PHE A 74 -5.70 9.95 -14.65
N LEU A 75 -5.18 10.75 -13.72
CA LEU A 75 -5.76 12.07 -13.43
C LEU A 75 -5.58 13.04 -14.61
N ASP A 76 -4.45 12.94 -15.29
CA ASP A 76 -4.09 13.70 -16.48
C ASP A 76 -4.16 12.86 -17.77
N GLY A 77 -5.04 11.84 -17.79
CA GLY A 77 -5.26 10.99 -18.96
C GLY A 77 -5.93 11.72 -20.12
N ASP A 78 -5.53 11.36 -21.33
CA ASP A 78 -6.00 11.94 -22.60
C ASP A 78 -7.15 11.16 -23.27
N ASP A 79 -7.58 10.05 -22.66
CA ASP A 79 -8.55 9.08 -23.18
C ASP A 79 -8.15 8.40 -24.52
N ALA A 80 -6.96 8.67 -25.03
CA ALA A 80 -6.40 8.02 -26.21
C ALA A 80 -5.44 6.89 -25.81
N GLU A 81 -4.27 7.23 -25.31
CA GLU A 81 -3.28 6.27 -24.85
C GLU A 81 -3.44 5.97 -23.35
N PHE A 82 -3.76 6.98 -22.56
CA PHE A 82 -3.91 6.90 -21.11
C PHE A 82 -5.35 7.26 -20.73
N VAL A 83 -6.13 6.26 -20.34
CA VAL A 83 -7.56 6.49 -20.03
C VAL A 83 -7.70 7.33 -18.79
N SER A 84 -8.48 8.40 -18.88
CA SER A 84 -8.75 9.30 -17.77
C SER A 84 -9.49 8.60 -16.63
N LEU A 85 -9.32 9.08 -15.40
CA LEU A 85 -10.02 8.54 -14.22
C LEU A 85 -11.55 8.57 -14.45
N ALA A 86 -12.08 9.67 -14.96
CA ALA A 86 -13.51 9.79 -15.26
C ALA A 86 -13.95 8.80 -16.36
N GLY A 87 -13.12 8.59 -17.39
CA GLY A 87 -13.37 7.61 -18.45
C GLY A 87 -13.42 6.19 -17.95
N VAL A 88 -12.48 5.80 -17.08
CA VAL A 88 -12.46 4.48 -16.44
C VAL A 88 -13.69 4.25 -15.59
N LEU A 89 -14.09 5.23 -14.77
CA LEU A 89 -15.26 5.13 -13.90
C LEU A 89 -16.56 4.94 -14.69
N ARG A 90 -16.76 5.73 -15.77
CA ARG A 90 -17.91 5.56 -16.67
C ARG A 90 -17.95 4.17 -17.28
N ARG A 91 -16.81 3.69 -17.78
CA ARG A 91 -16.69 2.33 -18.38
C ARG A 91 -17.00 1.25 -17.35
N THR A 92 -16.47 1.37 -16.15
CA THR A 92 -16.69 0.39 -15.07
C THR A 92 -18.17 0.32 -14.69
N ALA A 93 -18.84 1.46 -14.56
CA ALA A 93 -20.26 1.50 -14.27
C ALA A 93 -21.11 0.87 -15.41
N ALA A 94 -20.79 1.20 -16.67
CA ALA A 94 -21.47 0.63 -17.84
C ALA A 94 -21.31 -0.90 -17.91
N LEU A 95 -20.09 -1.42 -17.71
CA LEU A 95 -19.82 -2.87 -17.71
C LEU A 95 -20.55 -3.59 -16.56
N ARG A 96 -20.75 -2.96 -15.41
CA ARG A 96 -21.51 -3.53 -14.30
C ARG A 96 -22.97 -3.71 -14.68
N VAL A 97 -23.58 -2.68 -15.29
CA VAL A 97 -24.97 -2.74 -15.76
C VAL A 97 -25.13 -3.77 -16.88
N GLU A 98 -24.24 -3.77 -17.87
CA GLU A 98 -24.27 -4.75 -18.97
C GLU A 98 -24.21 -6.19 -18.46
N ARG A 99 -23.33 -6.48 -17.51
CA ARG A 99 -23.25 -7.83 -16.90
C ARG A 99 -24.53 -8.24 -16.20
N TYR A 100 -25.14 -7.32 -15.49
CA TYR A 100 -26.43 -7.56 -14.85
C TYR A 100 -27.52 -7.89 -15.88
N GLU A 101 -27.63 -7.08 -16.94
CA GLU A 101 -28.60 -7.29 -18.02
C GLU A 101 -28.40 -8.62 -18.73
N LEU A 102 -27.15 -8.97 -19.06
CA LEU A 102 -26.80 -10.24 -19.69
C LEU A 102 -27.14 -11.46 -18.79
N ALA A 103 -26.84 -11.35 -17.49
CA ALA A 103 -27.15 -12.40 -16.55
C ALA A 103 -28.68 -12.60 -16.42
N ARG A 104 -29.43 -11.52 -16.40
CA ARG A 104 -30.88 -11.52 -16.34
C ARG A 104 -31.49 -12.06 -17.64
N ALA A 105 -30.98 -11.66 -18.80
CA ALA A 105 -31.39 -12.20 -20.10
C ALA A 105 -31.12 -13.71 -20.25
N ALA A 106 -30.06 -14.20 -19.60
CA ALA A 106 -29.74 -15.63 -19.54
C ALA A 106 -30.59 -16.42 -18.53
N GLY A 107 -31.60 -15.79 -17.91
CA GLY A 107 -32.51 -16.43 -16.95
C GLY A 107 -31.89 -16.69 -15.57
N ARG A 108 -30.77 -16.07 -15.24
CA ARG A 108 -30.17 -16.16 -13.91
C ARG A 108 -30.87 -15.20 -12.95
N GLU A 109 -31.22 -15.69 -11.77
CA GLU A 109 -31.69 -14.85 -10.67
C GLU A 109 -30.48 -14.12 -10.08
N VAL A 110 -30.27 -12.85 -10.46
CA VAL A 110 -29.25 -11.97 -9.93
C VAL A 110 -29.91 -10.75 -9.33
N ALA A 111 -29.45 -10.34 -8.16
CA ALA A 111 -29.92 -9.10 -7.54
C ALA A 111 -29.46 -7.89 -8.40
N GLU A 112 -30.29 -6.86 -8.44
CA GLU A 112 -29.88 -5.60 -9.04
C GLU A 112 -28.64 -5.06 -8.32
N PRO A 113 -27.61 -4.58 -9.06
CA PRO A 113 -26.39 -4.12 -8.44
C PRO A 113 -26.64 -2.85 -7.61
N GLU A 114 -26.61 -3.00 -6.29
CA GLU A 114 -26.71 -1.89 -5.34
C GLU A 114 -25.34 -1.33 -4.99
N GLY A 115 -25.32 -0.07 -4.50
CA GLY A 115 -24.09 0.62 -4.06
C GLY A 115 -23.15 1.03 -5.18
N PRO A 116 -21.88 1.38 -4.86
CA PRO A 116 -20.92 1.91 -5.82
C PRO A 116 -20.55 0.87 -6.90
N ALA A 117 -20.31 1.36 -8.12
CA ALA A 117 -19.76 0.53 -9.19
C ALA A 117 -18.24 0.39 -9.07
N ALA A 118 -17.60 1.36 -8.43
CA ALA A 118 -16.16 1.38 -8.21
C ALA A 118 -15.80 1.93 -6.83
N VAL A 119 -14.70 1.44 -6.29
CA VAL A 119 -13.96 2.04 -5.17
C VAL A 119 -12.69 2.66 -5.74
N VAL A 120 -12.57 3.97 -5.63
CA VAL A 120 -11.40 4.73 -6.10
C VAL A 120 -10.38 4.79 -4.98
N VAL A 121 -9.17 4.33 -5.25
CA VAL A 121 -8.04 4.40 -4.31
C VAL A 121 -7.01 5.38 -4.87
N PRO A 122 -6.77 6.52 -4.20
CA PRO A 122 -5.72 7.45 -4.59
C PRO A 122 -4.34 6.82 -4.47
N LEU A 123 -3.51 6.93 -5.49
CA LEU A 123 -2.12 6.49 -5.41
C LEU A 123 -1.25 7.59 -4.77
N LEU A 124 -1.60 7.93 -3.54
CA LEU A 124 -0.95 8.95 -2.71
C LEU A 124 -0.66 8.39 -1.32
N VAL A 125 0.54 8.60 -0.81
CA VAL A 125 0.93 8.14 0.54
C VAL A 125 0.64 9.17 1.63
N GLY A 126 0.58 10.44 1.28
CA GLY A 126 0.27 11.54 2.19
C GLY A 126 -0.88 12.41 1.67
N PRO A 127 -1.45 13.26 2.53
CA PRO A 127 -2.47 14.20 2.10
C PRO A 127 -1.86 15.25 1.14
N ASP A 128 -2.50 15.41 0.02
CA ASP A 128 -2.25 16.48 -0.93
C ASP A 128 -3.61 17.07 -1.32
N ALA A 129 -3.89 18.27 -0.83
CA ALA A 129 -5.22 18.88 -0.95
C ALA A 129 -5.58 19.18 -2.41
N GLU A 130 -4.60 19.55 -3.24
CA GLU A 130 -4.80 19.85 -4.66
C GLU A 130 -5.10 18.58 -5.43
N LEU A 131 -4.24 17.55 -5.33
CA LEU A 131 -4.43 16.28 -6.02
C LEU A 131 -5.71 15.57 -5.55
N MET A 132 -6.00 15.55 -4.26
CA MET A 132 -7.24 15.00 -3.74
C MET A 132 -8.47 15.78 -4.21
N GLY A 133 -8.36 17.10 -4.35
CA GLY A 133 -9.41 17.95 -4.94
C GLY A 133 -9.70 17.59 -6.39
N ARG A 134 -8.66 17.42 -7.20
CA ARG A 134 -8.73 16.99 -8.61
C ARG A 134 -9.31 15.58 -8.75
N ILE A 135 -8.91 14.65 -7.88
CA ILE A 135 -9.47 13.28 -7.87
C ILE A 135 -10.97 13.32 -7.56
N ARG A 136 -11.39 14.05 -6.52
CA ARG A 136 -12.82 14.22 -6.19
C ARG A 136 -13.60 14.80 -7.34
N GLN A 137 -13.05 15.81 -8.02
CA GLN A 137 -13.67 16.43 -9.19
C GLN A 137 -13.83 15.42 -10.33
N ALA A 138 -12.78 14.65 -10.65
CA ALA A 138 -12.84 13.62 -11.70
C ALA A 138 -13.87 12.52 -11.38
N VAL A 139 -13.99 12.13 -10.11
CA VAL A 139 -15.05 11.20 -9.65
C VAL A 139 -16.43 11.82 -9.89
N ALA A 140 -16.65 13.06 -9.49
CA ALA A 140 -17.92 13.77 -9.70
C ALA A 140 -18.26 13.92 -11.20
N ASP A 141 -17.30 14.32 -12.02
CA ASP A 141 -17.46 14.51 -13.47
C ASP A 141 -17.73 13.20 -14.22
N SER A 142 -17.36 12.06 -13.64
CA SER A 142 -17.66 10.76 -14.22
C SER A 142 -19.16 10.46 -14.25
N GLY A 143 -19.94 11.00 -13.29
CA GLY A 143 -21.35 10.66 -13.08
C GLY A 143 -21.58 9.18 -12.67
N ALA A 144 -20.52 8.40 -12.49
CA ALA A 144 -20.61 7.00 -12.07
C ALA A 144 -20.77 6.91 -10.54
N PRO A 145 -21.56 5.94 -10.03
CA PRO A 145 -21.62 5.69 -8.60
C PRO A 145 -20.27 5.10 -8.14
N ALA A 146 -19.44 5.92 -7.51
CA ALA A 146 -18.12 5.54 -7.03
C ALA A 146 -17.86 6.12 -5.64
N GLU A 147 -17.12 5.39 -4.82
CA GLU A 147 -16.67 5.83 -3.52
C GLU A 147 -15.16 6.01 -3.51
N LEU A 148 -14.67 7.02 -2.81
CA LEU A 148 -13.26 7.38 -2.74
C LEU A 148 -12.73 7.04 -1.35
N THR A 149 -11.60 6.34 -1.30
CA THR A 149 -10.89 6.07 -0.04
C THR A 149 -10.03 7.26 0.39
N ASP A 150 -9.53 7.20 1.62
CA ASP A 150 -8.44 8.05 2.06
C ASP A 150 -7.12 7.68 1.34
N VAL A 151 -6.08 8.50 1.53
CA VAL A 151 -4.71 8.22 1.07
C VAL A 151 -4.13 7.00 1.78
N LEU A 152 -3.04 6.43 1.25
CA LEU A 152 -2.47 5.16 1.72
C LEU A 152 -1.80 5.23 3.09
N GLY A 153 -1.43 6.40 3.56
CA GLY A 153 -0.71 6.59 4.81
C GLY A 153 -1.33 7.64 5.74
N PRO A 154 -0.78 7.78 6.95
CA PRO A 154 0.44 7.11 7.45
C PRO A 154 0.19 5.63 7.82
N HIS A 155 1.18 4.76 7.54
CA HIS A 155 1.06 3.32 7.82
C HIS A 155 2.43 2.67 8.10
N PRO A 156 2.55 1.68 9.03
CA PRO A 156 3.81 0.99 9.32
C PRO A 156 4.46 0.32 8.11
N LEU A 157 3.69 -0.20 7.16
CA LEU A 157 4.21 -0.79 5.92
C LEU A 157 4.95 0.23 5.04
N LEU A 158 4.62 1.52 5.13
CA LEU A 158 5.35 2.57 4.41
C LEU A 158 6.73 2.83 5.03
N ALA A 159 6.84 2.76 6.36
CA ALA A 159 8.15 2.82 7.03
C ALA A 159 9.03 1.61 6.67
N GLU A 160 8.43 0.44 6.50
CA GLU A 160 9.14 -0.75 6.00
C GLU A 160 9.62 -0.56 4.56
N ALA A 161 8.76 -0.09 3.67
CA ALA A 161 9.11 0.17 2.28
C ALA A 161 10.24 1.21 2.15
N LEU A 162 10.18 2.30 2.92
CA LEU A 162 11.25 3.30 2.98
C LEU A 162 12.57 2.70 3.46
N HIS A 163 12.54 1.85 4.49
CA HIS A 163 13.76 1.16 4.95
C HIS A 163 14.37 0.31 3.83
N VAL A 164 13.54 -0.41 3.08
CA VAL A 164 14.03 -1.22 1.94
C VAL A 164 14.65 -0.32 0.87
N ARG A 165 13.99 0.78 0.46
CA ARG A 165 14.53 1.72 -0.52
C ARG A 165 15.86 2.32 -0.08
N LEU A 166 15.97 2.73 1.17
CA LEU A 166 17.23 3.21 1.75
C LEU A 166 18.32 2.10 1.75
N SER A 167 17.94 0.85 2.03
CA SER A 167 18.88 -0.29 2.03
C SER A 167 19.34 -0.65 0.62
N GLU A 168 18.46 -0.63 -0.38
CA GLU A 168 18.77 -0.85 -1.79
C GLU A 168 19.74 0.21 -2.33
N ALA A 169 19.60 1.46 -1.88
CA ALA A 169 20.51 2.56 -2.19
C ALA A 169 21.81 2.50 -1.37
N GLY A 170 22.00 1.54 -0.47
CA GLY A 170 23.17 1.45 0.41
C GLY A 170 23.18 2.51 1.53
N LEU A 171 22.06 3.20 1.77
CA LEU A 171 21.93 4.31 2.71
C LEU A 171 21.43 3.86 4.11
N ALA A 172 20.94 2.64 4.24
CA ALA A 172 20.58 2.04 5.50
C ALA A 172 21.16 0.63 5.63
N ARG A 173 21.28 0.14 6.86
CA ARG A 173 21.72 -1.24 7.10
C ARG A 173 20.57 -2.19 6.77
N ALA A 174 20.81 -3.19 5.92
CA ALA A 174 19.87 -4.29 5.75
C ALA A 174 19.78 -5.12 7.05
N ASP A 175 18.58 -5.50 7.47
CA ASP A 175 18.30 -6.25 8.71
C ASP A 175 19.11 -7.56 8.86
N ARG A 176 19.71 -8.07 7.79
CA ARG A 176 20.41 -9.37 7.75
C ARG A 176 21.89 -9.33 7.39
N ALA A 177 22.46 -8.16 7.06
CA ALA A 177 23.87 -8.05 6.68
C ALA A 177 24.75 -7.72 7.87
N ARG A 178 25.07 -8.71 8.71
CA ARG A 178 26.09 -8.60 9.77
C ARG A 178 27.52 -8.80 9.28
N LEU A 179 27.78 -8.91 7.99
CA LEU A 179 29.10 -9.30 7.49
C LEU A 179 29.56 -8.38 6.33
N PHE A 180 30.55 -7.52 6.63
CA PHE A 180 31.59 -7.06 5.72
C PHE A 180 31.28 -6.09 4.57
N THR A 181 30.48 -5.06 4.76
CA THR A 181 30.64 -3.86 3.92
C THR A 181 30.66 -2.62 4.81
N VAL A 182 31.78 -1.94 4.81
CA VAL A 182 31.96 -0.61 5.44
C VAL A 182 31.36 0.43 4.48
N THR A 183 30.08 0.33 4.22
CA THR A 183 29.31 1.47 3.68
C THR A 183 28.77 2.20 4.90
N THR A 184 29.16 3.42 5.04
CA THR A 184 28.68 4.32 6.07
C THR A 184 27.20 4.59 5.81
N ALA A 185 26.32 3.84 6.50
CA ALA A 185 24.90 4.11 6.48
C ALA A 185 24.62 5.54 6.96
N ALA A 186 23.59 6.16 6.41
CA ALA A 186 23.16 7.47 6.88
C ALA A 186 22.81 7.42 8.37
N ASP A 187 23.18 8.45 9.09
CA ASP A 187 22.93 8.66 10.53
C ASP A 187 21.84 9.72 10.77
N GLY A 188 21.26 10.25 9.69
CA GLY A 188 20.10 11.13 9.70
C GLY A 188 19.32 11.06 8.38
N ILE A 189 18.00 11.07 8.43
CA ILE A 189 17.14 10.92 7.25
C ILE A 189 16.24 12.16 7.08
N VAL A 190 16.27 12.76 5.91
CA VAL A 190 15.29 13.75 5.46
C VAL A 190 14.17 12.98 4.76
N LEU A 191 12.99 12.91 5.36
CA LEU A 191 11.81 12.27 4.79
C LEU A 191 11.06 13.28 3.92
N ALA A 192 11.23 13.20 2.61
CA ALA A 192 10.77 14.21 1.67
C ALA A 192 9.39 13.87 1.10
N THR A 193 8.44 14.81 1.15
CA THR A 193 7.06 14.66 0.65
C THR A 193 6.58 15.91 -0.08
N THR A 194 5.51 15.80 -0.85
CA THR A 194 4.75 16.91 -1.44
C THR A 194 3.42 17.09 -0.70
N GLY A 195 2.70 18.20 -0.94
CA GLY A 195 1.39 18.49 -0.33
C GLY A 195 1.46 19.44 0.88
N GLY A 196 2.56 20.18 1.03
CA GLY A 196 2.71 21.25 2.00
C GLY A 196 2.79 20.81 3.46
N ALA A 197 2.38 21.70 4.38
CA ALA A 197 2.56 21.49 5.83
C ALA A 197 1.77 20.30 6.39
N GLU A 198 0.58 20.04 5.87
CA GLU A 198 -0.24 18.91 6.31
C GLU A 198 0.41 17.57 5.94
N ALA A 199 0.96 17.47 4.72
CA ALA A 199 1.69 16.29 4.27
C ALA A 199 2.97 16.06 5.11
N VAL A 200 3.70 17.12 5.43
CA VAL A 200 4.89 17.04 6.31
C VAL A 200 4.50 16.52 7.70
N GLN A 201 3.40 17.01 8.27
CA GLN A 201 2.91 16.54 9.55
C GLN A 201 2.53 15.04 9.50
N ALA A 202 1.79 14.62 8.47
CA ALA A 202 1.41 13.22 8.27
C ALA A 202 2.63 12.33 8.04
N ALA A 203 3.59 12.78 7.21
CA ALA A 203 4.86 12.08 6.98
C ALA A 203 5.67 11.90 8.27
N GLY A 204 5.60 12.87 9.20
CA GLY A 204 6.25 12.80 10.50
C GLY A 204 5.84 11.56 11.32
N ILE A 205 4.59 11.08 11.20
CA ILE A 205 4.13 9.86 11.86
C ILE A 205 4.89 8.64 11.31
N THR A 206 4.97 8.51 9.99
CA THR A 206 5.77 7.45 9.35
C THR A 206 7.27 7.63 9.65
N GLY A 207 7.74 8.88 9.72
CA GLY A 207 9.11 9.21 10.10
C GLY A 207 9.48 8.71 11.50
N MET A 208 8.58 8.82 12.48
CA MET A 208 8.81 8.25 13.83
C MET A 208 8.94 6.71 13.78
N LEU A 209 8.13 6.04 12.98
CA LEU A 209 8.22 4.57 12.81
C LEU A 209 9.54 4.18 12.12
N LEU A 210 9.95 4.94 11.12
CA LEU A 210 11.22 4.74 10.43
C LEU A 210 12.43 5.00 11.34
N ALA A 211 12.37 6.08 12.15
CA ALA A 211 13.39 6.41 13.13
C ALA A 211 13.57 5.30 14.17
N ALA A 212 12.47 4.76 14.69
CA ALA A 212 12.52 3.63 15.62
C ALA A 212 13.12 2.37 14.97
N ARG A 213 12.85 2.14 13.68
CA ARG A 213 13.36 0.97 12.94
C ARG A 213 14.85 1.08 12.62
N LEU A 214 15.31 2.27 12.24
CA LEU A 214 16.70 2.52 11.84
C LEU A 214 17.61 2.92 13.02
N ALA A 215 17.03 3.35 14.13
CA ALA A 215 17.69 3.95 15.29
C ALA A 215 18.51 5.23 14.90
N VAL A 216 17.97 6.03 13.97
CA VAL A 216 18.53 7.33 13.54
C VAL A 216 17.42 8.39 13.54
N PRO A 217 17.76 9.69 13.69
CA PRO A 217 16.78 10.76 13.57
C PRO A 217 16.23 10.83 12.15
N VAL A 218 14.90 11.02 12.06
CA VAL A 218 14.17 11.20 10.80
C VAL A 218 13.32 12.46 10.93
N MET A 219 13.45 13.39 10.00
CA MET A 219 12.68 14.63 9.97
C MET A 219 12.04 14.81 8.60
N ALA A 220 10.76 15.20 8.59
CA ALA A 220 10.00 15.40 7.36
C ALA A 220 10.26 16.80 6.78
N ALA A 221 10.33 16.88 5.45
CA ALA A 221 10.50 18.11 4.68
C ALA A 221 9.56 18.14 3.47
N ALA A 222 9.09 19.33 3.09
CA ALA A 222 8.30 19.54 1.89
C ALA A 222 9.20 19.75 0.67
N LEU A 223 8.98 18.99 -0.39
CA LEU A 223 9.66 19.17 -1.69
C LEU A 223 9.09 20.36 -2.48
N ASP A 224 7.84 20.68 -2.27
CA ASP A 224 7.10 21.78 -2.91
C ASP A 224 7.25 23.12 -2.18
N GLN A 225 8.10 23.19 -1.14
CA GLN A 225 8.41 24.42 -0.41
C GLN A 225 9.91 24.72 -0.51
N GLU A 226 10.22 25.84 -1.12
CA GLU A 226 11.61 26.29 -1.29
C GLU A 226 12.35 26.37 0.05
N GLY A 227 13.56 25.81 0.11
CA GLY A 227 14.38 25.80 1.30
C GLY A 227 14.01 24.81 2.40
N SER A 228 12.86 24.16 2.34
CA SER A 228 12.40 23.21 3.37
C SER A 228 13.37 22.05 3.57
N VAL A 229 13.80 21.43 2.49
CA VAL A 229 14.74 20.29 2.52
C VAL A 229 16.10 20.72 3.08
N ALA A 230 16.63 21.86 2.65
CA ALA A 230 17.89 22.40 3.15
C ALA A 230 17.83 22.72 4.65
N ALA A 231 16.74 23.35 5.10
CA ALA A 231 16.54 23.69 6.51
C ALA A 231 16.47 22.43 7.40
N VAL A 232 15.77 21.38 6.97
CA VAL A 232 15.70 20.11 7.70
C VAL A 232 17.06 19.40 7.71
N ALA A 233 17.79 19.41 6.59
CA ALA A 233 19.14 18.85 6.53
C ALA A 233 20.10 19.58 7.51
N GLU A 234 20.02 20.91 7.58
CA GLU A 234 20.79 21.69 8.54
C GLU A 234 20.41 21.37 9.99
N GLN A 235 19.11 21.23 10.29
CA GLN A 235 18.64 20.82 11.62
C GLN A 235 19.21 19.47 12.05
N LEU A 236 19.21 18.48 11.15
CA LEU A 236 19.77 17.14 11.42
C LEU A 236 21.29 17.23 11.66
N ARG A 237 22.03 18.04 10.88
CA ARG A 237 23.46 18.27 11.10
C ARG A 237 23.72 18.93 12.45
N ASN A 238 22.94 19.94 12.79
CA ASN A 238 23.04 20.63 14.08
C ASN A 238 22.69 19.71 15.27
N ALA A 239 21.86 18.68 15.04
CA ALA A 239 21.57 17.63 16.00
C ALA A 239 22.66 16.54 16.09
N GLY A 240 23.71 16.62 15.26
CA GLY A 240 24.87 15.73 15.31
C GLY A 240 24.94 14.68 14.20
N SER A 241 24.03 14.69 13.24
CA SER A 241 24.12 13.79 12.07
C SER A 241 25.22 14.26 11.13
N ALA A 242 26.12 13.36 10.78
CA ALA A 242 27.24 13.63 9.87
C ALA A 242 26.98 13.16 8.44
N GLN A 243 26.15 12.13 8.29
CA GLN A 243 25.82 11.51 7.00
C GLN A 243 24.32 11.44 6.81
N LEU A 244 23.80 12.32 5.97
CA LEU A 244 22.39 12.39 5.68
C LEU A 244 22.02 11.56 4.45
N ALA A 245 20.74 11.21 4.35
CA ALA A 245 20.11 10.71 3.13
C ALA A 245 18.70 11.29 3.01
N VAL A 246 18.27 11.53 1.77
CA VAL A 246 16.87 11.85 1.46
C VAL A 246 16.11 10.55 1.16
N ALA A 247 15.00 10.34 1.84
CA ALA A 247 14.06 9.27 1.58
C ALA A 247 12.73 9.86 1.04
N PRO A 248 12.40 9.66 -0.24
CA PRO A 248 11.13 10.14 -0.78
C PRO A 248 9.94 9.38 -0.19
N TYR A 249 9.06 10.09 0.52
CA TYR A 249 7.79 9.57 1.02
C TYR A 249 6.70 9.82 -0.02
N LEU A 250 6.87 9.18 -1.18
CA LEU A 250 6.08 9.34 -2.40
C LEU A 250 6.08 8.02 -3.17
N VAL A 251 5.01 7.75 -3.91
CA VAL A 251 4.99 6.55 -4.76
C VAL A 251 5.86 6.74 -6.00
N GLY A 252 5.78 7.90 -6.63
CA GLY A 252 6.59 8.27 -7.79
C GLY A 252 5.84 9.01 -8.89
N PRO A 253 4.61 8.62 -9.28
CA PRO A 253 3.90 9.30 -10.37
C PRO A 253 3.60 10.77 -10.12
N GLU A 254 3.45 11.17 -8.87
CA GLU A 254 3.21 12.53 -8.41
C GLU A 254 4.45 13.45 -8.49
N LEU A 255 5.62 12.87 -8.79
CA LEU A 255 6.88 13.61 -8.81
C LEU A 255 7.09 14.35 -10.14
N ALA A 256 7.39 15.64 -10.06
CA ALA A 256 7.91 16.38 -11.19
C ALA A 256 9.37 15.99 -11.49
N GLU A 257 9.73 16.03 -12.76
CA GLU A 257 11.09 15.73 -13.21
C GLU A 257 12.12 16.66 -12.52
N GLY A 258 13.22 16.09 -12.05
CA GLY A 258 14.32 16.81 -11.40
C GLY A 258 14.10 17.18 -9.94
N LEU A 259 12.88 17.05 -9.41
CA LEU A 259 12.56 17.46 -8.02
C LEU A 259 13.41 16.74 -6.97
N LEU A 260 13.67 15.44 -7.16
CA LEU A 260 14.51 14.67 -6.24
C LEU A 260 16.01 15.03 -6.38
N ASP A 261 16.47 15.29 -7.59
CA ASP A 261 17.85 15.74 -7.81
C ASP A 261 18.11 17.09 -7.11
N ASP A 262 17.14 17.99 -7.19
CA ASP A 262 17.24 19.29 -6.53
C ASP A 262 17.17 19.16 -4.99
N ALA A 263 16.36 18.22 -4.49
CA ALA A 263 16.34 17.88 -3.07
C ALA A 263 17.69 17.32 -2.59
N GLY A 264 18.31 16.43 -3.37
CA GLY A 264 19.64 15.90 -3.07
C GLY A 264 20.72 16.98 -3.05
N LYS A 265 20.69 17.92 -4.01
CA LYS A 265 21.59 19.09 -4.03
C LYS A 265 21.35 20.00 -2.84
N ALA A 266 20.09 20.30 -2.52
CA ALA A 266 19.71 21.17 -1.40
C ALA A 266 20.11 20.59 -0.04
N ALA A 267 20.00 19.27 0.12
CA ALA A 267 20.42 18.56 1.31
C ALA A 267 21.91 18.18 1.31
N GLU A 268 22.64 18.36 0.21
CA GLU A 268 24.03 17.90 0.02
C GLU A 268 24.23 16.43 0.44
N CYS A 269 23.30 15.56 0.02
CA CYS A 269 23.35 14.16 0.38
C CYS A 269 22.66 13.28 -0.69
N PRO A 270 22.93 11.96 -0.70
CA PRO A 270 22.31 11.03 -1.63
C PRO A 270 20.79 10.90 -1.37
N VAL A 271 20.07 10.59 -2.44
CA VAL A 271 18.63 10.38 -2.45
C VAL A 271 18.34 8.92 -2.76
N ALA A 272 17.42 8.30 -2.00
CA ALA A 272 16.90 6.98 -2.33
C ALA A 272 15.83 7.09 -3.41
N GLU A 273 15.52 5.97 -4.07
CA GLU A 273 14.40 5.89 -4.99
C GLU A 273 13.05 6.06 -4.27
N PRO A 274 12.02 6.59 -4.95
CA PRO A 274 10.65 6.59 -4.45
C PRO A 274 10.15 5.18 -4.13
N LEU A 275 9.04 5.08 -3.41
CA LEU A 275 8.46 3.80 -3.01
C LEU A 275 8.18 2.87 -4.21
N GLY A 276 7.70 3.44 -5.33
CA GLY A 276 7.41 2.68 -6.53
C GLY A 276 6.36 1.60 -6.31
N ALA A 277 6.43 0.54 -7.12
CA ALA A 277 5.56 -0.63 -7.01
C ALA A 277 6.01 -1.63 -5.93
N TYR A 278 6.47 -1.12 -4.78
CA TYR A 278 6.84 -2.00 -3.68
C TYR A 278 5.62 -2.79 -3.16
N PRO A 279 5.78 -4.09 -2.81
CA PRO A 279 4.65 -4.94 -2.41
C PRO A 279 3.79 -4.36 -1.26
N ALA A 280 4.39 -3.62 -0.33
CA ALA A 280 3.65 -2.97 0.74
C ALA A 280 2.66 -1.91 0.22
N VAL A 281 3.01 -1.17 -0.85
CA VAL A 281 2.12 -0.17 -1.47
C VAL A 281 0.91 -0.87 -2.11
N GLY A 282 1.13 -1.96 -2.87
CA GLY A 282 0.03 -2.75 -3.44
C GLY A 282 -0.91 -3.34 -2.39
N LYS A 283 -0.35 -3.80 -1.25
CA LYS A 283 -1.15 -4.27 -0.10
C LYS A 283 -1.96 -3.13 0.54
N LEU A 284 -1.42 -1.92 0.61
CA LEU A 284 -2.16 -0.77 1.14
C LEU A 284 -3.28 -0.34 0.20
N VAL A 285 -3.05 -0.36 -1.12
CA VAL A 285 -4.11 -0.14 -2.13
C VAL A 285 -5.27 -1.10 -1.89
N LEU A 286 -4.97 -2.41 -1.75
CA LEU A 286 -6.00 -3.41 -1.45
C LEU A 286 -6.65 -3.19 -0.08
N SER A 287 -5.86 -2.82 0.94
CA SER A 287 -6.39 -2.57 2.29
C SER A 287 -7.40 -1.43 2.32
N GLY A 288 -7.12 -0.33 1.61
CA GLY A 288 -8.07 0.79 1.46
C GLY A 288 -9.39 0.35 0.82
N TYR A 289 -9.30 -0.42 -0.26
CA TYR A 289 -10.45 -1.01 -0.92
C TYR A 289 -11.28 -1.91 0.01
N MET A 290 -10.61 -2.84 0.70
CA MET A 290 -11.28 -3.79 1.60
C MET A 290 -11.90 -3.09 2.81
N ALA A 291 -11.24 -2.09 3.36
CA ALA A 291 -11.73 -1.33 4.51
C ALA A 291 -13.05 -0.61 4.19
N LEU A 292 -13.15 -0.01 3.01
CA LEU A 292 -14.37 0.68 2.57
C LEU A 292 -15.55 -0.30 2.40
N LEU A 293 -15.29 -1.51 1.91
CA LEU A 293 -16.30 -2.55 1.74
C LEU A 293 -16.59 -3.36 3.02
N GLY A 294 -15.90 -3.08 4.13
CA GLY A 294 -16.05 -3.85 5.36
C GLY A 294 -15.55 -5.30 5.26
N ILE A 295 -14.70 -5.60 4.27
CA ILE A 295 -14.09 -6.92 4.10
C ILE A 295 -12.92 -7.02 5.08
N THR A 296 -13.10 -7.77 6.16
CA THR A 296 -12.02 -8.04 7.11
C THR A 296 -11.31 -9.33 6.76
N PRO A 297 -9.96 -9.37 6.71
CA PRO A 297 -9.23 -10.62 6.67
C PRO A 297 -9.62 -11.45 7.90
N GLN A 298 -10.15 -12.66 7.69
CA GLN A 298 -10.47 -13.55 8.78
C GLN A 298 -9.16 -13.89 9.49
N GLN A 299 -8.91 -13.28 10.64
CA GLN A 299 -7.78 -13.63 11.48
C GLN A 299 -7.93 -15.11 11.83
N ALA A 300 -6.98 -15.93 11.37
CA ALA A 300 -6.85 -17.30 11.84
C ALA A 300 -6.73 -17.22 13.38
N ALA A 301 -7.74 -17.72 14.07
CA ALA A 301 -7.73 -17.78 15.52
C ALA A 301 -6.46 -18.50 15.97
N PRO A 302 -5.69 -17.96 16.94
CA PRO A 302 -4.53 -18.66 17.45
C PRO A 302 -4.98 -20.00 18.03
N ALA A 303 -4.38 -21.09 17.55
CA ALA A 303 -4.61 -22.40 18.09
C ALA A 303 -4.22 -22.37 19.59
N ARG A 304 -5.22 -22.58 20.47
CA ARG A 304 -5.02 -22.80 21.89
C ARG A 304 -4.51 -24.22 22.15
#